data_d076e958c0ee5090a3bc9e7426552f46
#
_entry.id   d076e958c0ee5090a3bc9e7426552f46
#
_cell.length_a   1.000
_cell.length_b   1.000
_cell.length_c   1.000
_cell.angle_alpha   90.00
_cell.angle_beta   90.00
_cell.angle_gamma   90.00
#
_symmetry.space_group_name_H-M   'P 1'
#
loop_
_entity.id
_entity.type
_entity.pdbx_description
1 polymer ?
#
loop_
_entity_poly.entity_id
_entity_poly.type
_entity_poly.pdbx_seq_one_letter_code
_entity_poly.pdbx_strand_id
1 'polypeptide(L)'
;ICLNASTREEVIAAVKAIAPTFGGINLEDIRSPECFDIEAELERDLDIPVFHDDQHGTAIIVLAGVLNALKVVGKRLEDVKIVQNGPGAAGTAIIKMLMTAGAKDIIAVDQFGTLYKGCNSAEAHKNWLGEVTNPRQIKGGLKEALEGADVFIGVSKPGILTTELCKTMNKDAIVFAMANPTPEIMPDEAKAGGVRVMATGRSDFPNQVNNVLCFPGLFKGALSVRARDINDKMKLAAAYAIADLITDDDRSEENIIPGAFDPRVAEAVANAVAKAARESGVARL
;
A
#
# COMPACT_ATOMS: atom_id res chain seq x y z
N ILE A 1 1.36 -22.36 -5.18
CA ILE A 1 0.62 -23.27 -6.09
C ILE A 1 0.17 -22.45 -7.28
N CYS A 2 0.66 -22.81 -8.48
CA CYS A 2 0.16 -22.22 -9.72
C CYS A 2 -1.11 -22.94 -10.17
N LEU A 3 -2.17 -22.18 -10.35
CA LEU A 3 -3.46 -22.70 -10.79
C LEU A 3 -3.64 -22.49 -12.29
N ASN A 4 -4.12 -23.51 -13.01
CA ASN A 4 -4.62 -23.34 -14.37
C ASN A 4 -6.12 -22.96 -14.28
N ALA A 5 -6.38 -21.75 -13.84
CA ALA A 5 -7.70 -21.18 -13.65
C ALA A 5 -7.81 -19.86 -14.45
N SER A 6 -8.85 -19.72 -15.23
CA SER A 6 -9.06 -18.59 -16.13
C SER A 6 -10.18 -17.66 -15.67
N THR A 7 -11.00 -18.09 -14.74
CA THR A 7 -12.15 -17.33 -14.21
C THR A 7 -12.06 -17.17 -12.70
N ARG A 8 -12.75 -16.17 -12.18
CA ARG A 8 -12.88 -15.93 -10.74
C ARG A 8 -13.43 -17.16 -10.01
N GLU A 9 -14.44 -17.78 -10.55
CA GLU A 9 -15.11 -18.96 -10.00
C GLU A 9 -14.18 -20.17 -9.91
N GLU A 10 -13.33 -20.37 -10.92
CA GLU A 10 -12.33 -21.44 -10.93
C GLU A 10 -11.26 -21.23 -9.86
N VAL A 11 -10.76 -19.99 -9.69
CA VAL A 11 -9.80 -19.65 -8.64
C VAL A 11 -10.41 -19.91 -7.27
N ILE A 12 -11.61 -19.40 -7.00
CA ILE A 12 -12.30 -19.55 -5.73
C ILE A 12 -12.54 -21.05 -5.42
N ALA A 13 -13.03 -21.81 -6.39
CA ALA A 13 -13.29 -23.24 -6.21
C ALA A 13 -12.00 -24.03 -5.91
N ALA A 14 -10.91 -23.73 -6.64
CA ALA A 14 -9.63 -24.36 -6.41
C ALA A 14 -9.06 -24.07 -5.01
N VAL A 15 -9.07 -22.78 -4.60
CA VAL A 15 -8.59 -22.37 -3.29
C VAL A 15 -9.41 -23.02 -2.18
N LYS A 16 -10.74 -23.00 -2.27
CA LYS A 16 -11.63 -23.69 -1.30
C LYS A 16 -11.36 -25.20 -1.20
N ALA A 17 -11.09 -25.85 -2.33
CA ALA A 17 -10.81 -27.28 -2.37
C ALA A 17 -9.51 -27.67 -1.66
N ILE A 18 -8.46 -26.83 -1.73
CA ILE A 18 -7.16 -27.09 -1.09
C ILE A 18 -7.06 -26.51 0.34
N ALA A 19 -7.88 -25.54 0.70
CA ALA A 19 -7.83 -24.81 1.97
C ALA A 19 -7.74 -25.70 3.23
N PRO A 20 -8.42 -26.87 3.33
CA PRO A 20 -8.31 -27.74 4.51
C PRO A 20 -6.90 -28.23 4.82
N THR A 21 -5.96 -28.10 3.88
CA THR A 21 -4.57 -28.51 4.03
C THR A 21 -3.70 -27.42 4.70
N PHE A 22 -4.18 -26.17 4.72
CA PHE A 22 -3.39 -25.00 5.08
C PHE A 22 -3.91 -24.27 6.33
N GLY A 23 -3.00 -23.53 6.97
CA GLY A 23 -3.33 -22.63 8.08
C GLY A 23 -3.65 -21.21 7.66
N GLY A 24 -3.39 -20.85 6.40
CA GLY A 24 -3.65 -19.55 5.79
C GLY A 24 -3.38 -19.60 4.29
N ILE A 25 -3.94 -18.64 3.55
CA ILE A 25 -3.81 -18.51 2.08
C ILE A 25 -3.25 -17.14 1.75
N ASN A 26 -2.16 -17.10 1.00
CA ASN A 26 -1.71 -15.89 0.32
C ASN A 26 -2.11 -15.95 -1.16
N LEU A 27 -2.80 -14.92 -1.61
CA LEU A 27 -3.16 -14.72 -3.01
C LEU A 27 -2.09 -13.83 -3.65
N GLU A 28 -1.64 -14.21 -4.83
CA GLU A 28 -0.65 -13.47 -5.61
C GLU A 28 -0.99 -13.46 -7.09
N ASP A 29 -0.55 -12.43 -7.81
CA ASP A 29 -0.66 -12.28 -9.26
C ASP A 29 -2.10 -12.33 -9.78
N ILE A 30 -3.07 -11.94 -8.96
CA ILE A 30 -4.47 -11.83 -9.36
C ILE A 30 -4.77 -10.37 -9.73
N ARG A 31 -5.11 -10.16 -10.99
CA ARG A 31 -5.35 -8.80 -11.52
C ARG A 31 -6.60 -8.14 -10.91
N SER A 32 -6.57 -6.80 -10.88
CA SER A 32 -7.76 -5.98 -10.64
C SER A 32 -8.66 -5.94 -11.91
N PRO A 33 -10.03 -5.91 -11.77
CA PRO A 33 -10.75 -5.83 -10.49
C PRO A 33 -11.08 -7.17 -9.84
N GLU A 34 -10.82 -8.31 -10.49
CA GLU A 34 -11.23 -9.64 -10.03
C GLU A 34 -10.65 -10.00 -8.66
N CYS A 35 -9.45 -9.54 -8.35
CA CYS A 35 -8.79 -9.81 -7.07
C CYS A 35 -9.62 -9.38 -5.86
N PHE A 36 -10.37 -8.28 -5.95
CA PHE A 36 -11.19 -7.78 -4.85
C PHE A 36 -12.32 -8.75 -4.48
N ASP A 37 -13.03 -9.25 -5.50
CA ASP A 37 -14.14 -10.17 -5.30
C ASP A 37 -13.65 -11.55 -4.84
N ILE A 38 -12.52 -12.03 -5.39
CA ILE A 38 -11.92 -13.31 -5.02
C ILE A 38 -11.50 -13.31 -3.56
N GLU A 39 -10.77 -12.28 -3.13
CA GLU A 39 -10.32 -12.15 -1.75
C GLU A 39 -11.53 -12.07 -0.80
N ALA A 40 -12.47 -11.16 -1.05
CA ALA A 40 -13.65 -10.97 -0.21
C ALA A 40 -14.52 -12.23 -0.08
N GLU A 41 -14.65 -13.02 -1.14
CA GLU A 41 -15.40 -14.28 -1.08
C GLU A 41 -14.66 -15.34 -0.29
N LEU A 42 -13.34 -15.45 -0.48
CA LEU A 42 -12.53 -16.43 0.25
C LEU A 42 -12.41 -16.08 1.75
N GLU A 43 -12.24 -14.81 2.12
CA GLU A 43 -12.26 -14.35 3.51
C GLU A 43 -13.59 -14.67 4.21
N ARG A 44 -14.71 -14.50 3.50
CA ARG A 44 -16.04 -14.82 4.04
C ARG A 44 -16.25 -16.32 4.26
N ASP A 45 -15.79 -17.14 3.32
CA ASP A 45 -16.17 -18.56 3.23
C ASP A 45 -15.15 -19.50 3.88
N LEU A 46 -13.92 -19.04 4.14
CA LEU A 46 -12.86 -19.82 4.78
C LEU A 46 -12.71 -19.43 6.26
N ASP A 47 -12.37 -20.41 7.09
CA ASP A 47 -12.14 -20.23 8.52
C ASP A 47 -10.63 -20.17 8.85
N ILE A 48 -9.83 -19.73 7.88
CA ILE A 48 -8.39 -19.47 7.95
C ILE A 48 -8.10 -18.12 7.29
N PRO A 49 -7.03 -17.41 7.68
CA PRO A 49 -6.73 -16.12 7.11
C PRO A 49 -6.45 -16.22 5.60
N VAL A 50 -7.05 -15.33 4.85
CA VAL A 50 -6.78 -15.07 3.43
C VAL A 50 -6.15 -13.68 3.33
N PHE A 51 -5.17 -13.53 2.49
CA PHE A 51 -4.43 -12.28 2.31
C PHE A 51 -3.98 -12.15 0.86
N HIS A 52 -4.04 -10.96 0.29
CA HIS A 52 -3.55 -10.70 -1.05
C HIS A 52 -2.35 -9.76 -0.97
N ASP A 53 -1.16 -10.28 -1.23
CA ASP A 53 0.09 -9.55 -1.03
C ASP A 53 0.23 -8.31 -1.92
N ASP A 54 -0.14 -8.41 -3.21
CA ASP A 54 -0.09 -7.27 -4.14
C ASP A 54 -0.98 -6.11 -3.74
N GLN A 55 -2.04 -6.36 -2.95
CA GLN A 55 -2.87 -5.33 -2.37
C GLN A 55 -2.29 -4.86 -1.04
N HIS A 56 -2.33 -5.72 -0.06
CA HIS A 56 -2.15 -5.36 1.35
C HIS A 56 -0.68 -5.32 1.78
N GLY A 57 0.18 -6.20 1.24
CA GLY A 57 1.61 -6.16 1.52
C GLY A 57 2.21 -4.84 1.06
N THR A 58 1.91 -4.45 -0.18
CA THR A 58 2.34 -3.14 -0.73
C THR A 58 1.78 -1.98 0.10
N ALA A 59 0.50 -2.00 0.47
CA ALA A 59 -0.11 -0.93 1.25
C ALA A 59 0.53 -0.77 2.64
N ILE A 60 0.85 -1.88 3.33
CA ILE A 60 1.51 -1.89 4.64
C ILE A 60 2.89 -1.22 4.55
N ILE A 61 3.69 -1.60 3.56
CA ILE A 61 5.04 -1.06 3.40
C ILE A 61 5.03 0.41 3.00
N VAL A 62 4.10 0.80 2.13
CA VAL A 62 3.93 2.22 1.74
C VAL A 62 3.54 3.05 2.96
N LEU A 63 2.59 2.62 3.77
CA LEU A 63 2.23 3.35 4.99
C LEU A 63 3.43 3.47 5.93
N ALA A 64 4.19 2.40 6.16
CA ALA A 64 5.38 2.45 7.01
C ALA A 64 6.40 3.49 6.53
N GLY A 65 6.71 3.49 5.23
CA GLY A 65 7.61 4.47 4.63
C GLY A 65 7.06 5.90 4.68
N VAL A 66 5.77 6.10 4.39
CA VAL A 66 5.12 7.42 4.44
C VAL A 66 5.17 8.01 5.86
N LEU A 67 4.90 7.22 6.89
CA LEU A 67 4.97 7.67 8.28
C LEU A 67 6.35 8.23 8.65
N ASN A 68 7.41 7.53 8.27
CA ASN A 68 8.77 8.00 8.53
C ASN A 68 9.19 9.15 7.60
N ALA A 69 8.80 9.13 6.33
CA ALA A 69 9.05 10.26 5.42
C ALA A 69 8.39 11.56 5.93
N LEU A 70 7.18 11.46 6.45
CA LEU A 70 6.49 12.61 7.06
C LEU A 70 7.23 13.14 8.29
N LYS A 71 7.77 12.26 9.15
CA LYS A 71 8.61 12.67 10.29
C LYS A 71 9.89 13.39 9.81
N VAL A 72 10.52 12.92 8.71
CA VAL A 72 11.72 13.59 8.14
C VAL A 72 11.41 15.02 7.71
N VAL A 73 10.26 15.26 7.10
CA VAL A 73 9.88 16.59 6.60
C VAL A 73 9.07 17.43 7.61
N GLY A 74 8.81 16.90 8.80
CA GLY A 74 8.08 17.61 9.87
C GLY A 74 6.60 17.85 9.55
N LYS A 75 5.96 16.97 8.75
CA LYS A 75 4.53 17.06 8.41
C LYS A 75 3.73 15.94 9.10
N ARG A 76 2.41 16.14 9.24
CA ARG A 76 1.51 15.17 9.86
C ARG A 76 0.60 14.56 8.80
N LEU A 77 0.30 13.26 8.92
CA LEU A 77 -0.50 12.51 7.93
C LEU A 77 -1.88 13.13 7.67
N GLU A 78 -2.52 13.64 8.71
CA GLU A 78 -3.85 14.26 8.63
C GLU A 78 -3.88 15.63 7.95
N ASP A 79 -2.72 16.27 7.75
CA ASP A 79 -2.60 17.65 7.24
C ASP A 79 -2.07 17.68 5.80
N VAL A 80 -1.55 16.58 5.29
CA VAL A 80 -0.92 16.52 3.96
C VAL A 80 -1.91 16.19 2.85
N LYS A 81 -1.68 16.78 1.68
CA LYS A 81 -2.33 16.42 0.43
C LYS A 81 -1.56 15.29 -0.25
N ILE A 82 -2.21 14.15 -0.44
CA ILE A 82 -1.65 12.95 -1.04
C ILE A 82 -2.26 12.73 -2.42
N VAL A 83 -1.43 12.52 -3.43
CA VAL A 83 -1.85 12.09 -4.76
C VAL A 83 -1.45 10.64 -4.96
N GLN A 84 -2.43 9.76 -5.11
CA GLN A 84 -2.20 8.35 -5.45
C GLN A 84 -2.52 8.14 -6.94
N ASN A 85 -1.55 7.68 -7.71
CA ASN A 85 -1.68 7.43 -9.14
C ASN A 85 -1.62 5.94 -9.46
N GLY A 86 -2.65 5.45 -10.16
CA GLY A 86 -2.85 4.04 -10.46
C GLY A 86 -3.73 3.33 -9.42
N PRO A 87 -5.04 3.60 -9.37
CA PRO A 87 -5.98 3.02 -8.42
C PRO A 87 -6.43 1.61 -8.83
N GLY A 88 -5.48 0.72 -9.11
CA GLY A 88 -5.69 -0.72 -9.27
C GLY A 88 -5.69 -1.44 -7.93
N ALA A 89 -5.25 -2.71 -7.89
CA ALA A 89 -5.20 -3.52 -6.68
C ALA A 89 -4.38 -2.85 -5.57
N ALA A 90 -3.09 -2.59 -5.80
CA ALA A 90 -2.21 -1.94 -4.83
C ALA A 90 -2.69 -0.52 -4.47
N GLY A 91 -2.99 0.31 -5.48
CA GLY A 91 -3.39 1.70 -5.24
C GLY A 91 -4.66 1.85 -4.42
N THR A 92 -5.66 1.00 -4.65
CA THR A 92 -6.88 0.96 -3.85
C THR A 92 -6.60 0.57 -2.40
N ALA A 93 -5.75 -0.44 -2.17
CA ALA A 93 -5.36 -0.87 -0.84
C ALA A 93 -4.53 0.19 -0.10
N ILE A 94 -3.61 0.87 -0.80
CA ILE A 94 -2.83 2.00 -0.26
C ILE A 94 -3.76 3.12 0.22
N ILE A 95 -4.74 3.52 -0.59
CA ILE A 95 -5.71 4.56 -0.21
C ILE A 95 -6.47 4.14 1.06
N LYS A 96 -7.03 2.93 1.08
CA LYS A 96 -7.74 2.39 2.26
C LYS A 96 -6.88 2.42 3.50
N MET A 97 -5.63 1.96 3.40
CA MET A 97 -4.67 1.92 4.51
C MET A 97 -4.33 3.32 5.03
N LEU A 98 -4.04 4.28 4.14
CA LEU A 98 -3.76 5.66 4.50
C LEU A 98 -4.97 6.33 5.18
N MET A 99 -6.19 6.12 4.67
CA MET A 99 -7.42 6.62 5.29
C MET A 99 -7.61 6.02 6.69
N THR A 100 -7.41 4.72 6.84
CA THR A 100 -7.49 4.03 8.14
C THR A 100 -6.45 4.55 9.13
N ALA A 101 -5.28 4.95 8.65
CA ALA A 101 -4.23 5.59 9.45
C ALA A 101 -4.50 7.07 9.76
N GLY A 102 -5.52 7.70 9.15
CA GLY A 102 -5.95 9.06 9.44
C GLY A 102 -5.68 10.10 8.35
N ALA A 103 -5.23 9.72 7.15
CA ALA A 103 -5.12 10.64 6.02
C ALA A 103 -6.52 11.14 5.59
N LYS A 104 -6.63 12.47 5.36
CA LYS A 104 -7.92 13.13 5.08
C LYS A 104 -8.03 13.66 3.65
N ASP A 105 -6.92 14.02 3.04
CA ASP A 105 -6.89 14.66 1.71
C ASP A 105 -6.10 13.79 0.74
N ILE A 106 -6.78 12.83 0.15
CA ILE A 106 -6.22 11.91 -0.85
C ILE A 106 -6.94 12.15 -2.17
N ILE A 107 -6.19 12.28 -3.26
CA ILE A 107 -6.71 12.36 -4.62
C ILE A 107 -6.23 11.12 -5.38
N ALA A 108 -7.16 10.29 -5.79
CA ALA A 108 -6.89 9.16 -6.67
C ALA A 108 -6.90 9.61 -8.14
N VAL A 109 -5.88 9.18 -8.90
CA VAL A 109 -5.74 9.53 -10.32
C VAL A 109 -5.56 8.25 -11.13
N ASP A 110 -6.35 8.07 -12.17
CA ASP A 110 -6.18 7.00 -13.15
C ASP A 110 -5.78 7.56 -14.53
N GLN A 111 -5.78 6.70 -15.55
CA GLN A 111 -5.41 7.10 -16.91
C GLN A 111 -6.37 8.11 -17.56
N PHE A 112 -7.55 8.30 -17.00
CA PHE A 112 -8.56 9.25 -17.49
C PHE A 112 -8.61 10.54 -16.66
N GLY A 113 -7.85 10.59 -15.57
CA GLY A 113 -7.75 11.75 -14.68
C GLY A 113 -8.11 11.47 -13.23
N THR A 114 -8.44 12.52 -12.51
CA THR A 114 -8.80 12.44 -11.09
C THR A 114 -10.14 11.72 -10.90
N LEU A 115 -10.22 10.88 -9.88
CA LEU A 115 -11.48 10.34 -9.40
C LEU A 115 -12.13 11.37 -8.46
N TYR A 116 -13.43 11.58 -8.62
CA TYR A 116 -14.21 12.54 -7.84
C TYR A 116 -15.64 12.07 -7.70
N LYS A 117 -16.39 12.66 -6.80
CA LYS A 117 -17.78 12.31 -6.55
C LYS A 117 -18.64 12.46 -7.81
N GLY A 118 -19.28 11.37 -8.20
CA GLY A 118 -20.08 11.30 -9.41
C GLY A 118 -19.25 11.05 -10.69
N CYS A 119 -17.95 10.72 -10.60
CA CYS A 119 -17.25 10.15 -11.75
C CYS A 119 -17.91 8.81 -12.13
N ASN A 120 -17.97 8.53 -13.43
CA ASN A 120 -18.64 7.34 -13.95
C ASN A 120 -17.61 6.40 -14.57
N SER A 121 -16.96 5.62 -13.74
CA SER A 121 -16.03 4.57 -14.19
C SER A 121 -16.79 3.26 -14.45
N ALA A 122 -16.33 2.49 -15.43
CA ALA A 122 -16.79 1.11 -15.65
C ALA A 122 -16.43 0.17 -14.49
N GLU A 123 -15.44 0.54 -13.67
CA GLU A 123 -14.95 -0.24 -12.54
C GLU A 123 -15.56 0.26 -11.22
N ALA A 124 -16.32 -0.60 -10.54
CA ALA A 124 -17.07 -0.24 -9.33
C ALA A 124 -16.17 0.33 -8.20
N HIS A 125 -14.96 -0.25 -8.00
CA HIS A 125 -14.03 0.22 -6.99
C HIS A 125 -13.54 1.66 -7.25
N LYS A 126 -13.41 2.10 -8.50
CA LYS A 126 -13.05 3.47 -8.84
C LYS A 126 -14.18 4.46 -8.56
N ASN A 127 -15.43 4.05 -8.79
CA ASN A 127 -16.58 4.87 -8.39
C ASN A 127 -16.62 5.05 -6.87
N TRP A 128 -16.39 3.98 -6.12
CA TRP A 128 -16.25 4.05 -4.66
C TRP A 128 -15.10 4.99 -4.24
N LEU A 129 -13.92 4.88 -4.86
CA LEU A 129 -12.82 5.81 -4.60
C LEU A 129 -13.21 7.27 -4.86
N GLY A 130 -13.95 7.55 -5.93
CA GLY A 130 -14.46 8.89 -6.22
C GLY A 130 -15.38 9.45 -5.13
N GLU A 131 -16.14 8.59 -4.42
CA GLU A 131 -17.00 9.00 -3.31
C GLU A 131 -16.21 9.28 -2.01
N VAL A 132 -15.14 8.55 -1.75
CA VAL A 132 -14.40 8.61 -0.47
C VAL A 132 -13.10 9.40 -0.51
N THR A 133 -12.63 9.78 -1.69
CA THR A 133 -11.40 10.57 -1.91
C THR A 133 -11.71 11.93 -2.51
N ASN A 134 -10.65 12.72 -2.79
CA ASN A 134 -10.73 14.01 -3.46
C ASN A 134 -11.75 14.98 -2.81
N PRO A 135 -11.59 15.31 -1.53
CA PRO A 135 -12.53 16.18 -0.80
C PRO A 135 -12.67 17.56 -1.43
N ARG A 136 -11.66 17.99 -2.18
CA ARG A 136 -11.65 19.29 -2.89
C ARG A 136 -12.34 19.24 -4.25
N GLN A 137 -12.77 18.05 -4.71
CA GLN A 137 -13.41 17.83 -6.02
C GLN A 137 -12.59 18.37 -7.19
N ILE A 138 -11.25 18.22 -7.13
CA ILE A 138 -10.34 18.61 -8.20
C ILE A 138 -10.61 17.73 -9.40
N LYS A 139 -10.88 18.37 -10.54
CA LYS A 139 -11.09 17.71 -11.84
C LYS A 139 -9.93 18.02 -12.75
N GLY A 140 -9.45 17.03 -13.48
CA GLY A 140 -8.34 17.18 -14.40
C GLY A 140 -7.46 15.92 -14.41
N GLY A 141 -6.21 16.09 -14.80
CA GLY A 141 -5.22 15.01 -14.84
C GLY A 141 -4.28 15.02 -13.63
N LEU A 142 -3.17 14.33 -13.81
CA LEU A 142 -2.12 14.24 -12.80
C LEU A 142 -1.55 15.63 -12.46
N LYS A 143 -1.46 16.53 -13.43
CA LYS A 143 -0.95 17.91 -13.24
C LYS A 143 -1.77 18.67 -12.22
N GLU A 144 -3.09 18.74 -12.42
CA GLU A 144 -4.01 19.45 -11.53
C GLU A 144 -4.06 18.80 -10.12
N ALA A 145 -3.91 17.48 -10.06
CA ALA A 145 -3.84 16.78 -8.79
C ALA A 145 -2.57 17.14 -8.00
N LEU A 146 -1.41 17.26 -8.68
CA LEU A 146 -0.12 17.48 -8.04
C LEU A 146 0.11 18.92 -7.55
N GLU A 147 -0.60 19.91 -8.08
CA GLU A 147 -0.46 21.30 -7.61
C GLU A 147 -0.66 21.40 -6.10
N GLY A 148 0.41 21.76 -5.37
CA GLY A 148 0.40 21.84 -3.90
C GLY A 148 0.22 20.50 -3.18
N ALA A 149 0.57 19.38 -3.79
CA ALA A 149 0.62 18.08 -3.13
C ALA A 149 1.88 17.92 -2.28
N ASP A 150 1.77 17.29 -1.13
CA ASP A 150 2.88 16.98 -0.24
C ASP A 150 3.48 15.61 -0.55
N VAL A 151 2.64 14.67 -0.95
CA VAL A 151 3.02 13.27 -1.19
C VAL A 151 2.46 12.80 -2.53
N PHE A 152 3.32 12.20 -3.34
CA PHE A 152 2.93 11.41 -4.51
C PHE A 152 3.23 9.94 -4.28
N ILE A 153 2.26 9.08 -4.62
CA ILE A 153 2.41 7.62 -4.56
C ILE A 153 1.98 7.04 -5.91
N GLY A 154 2.95 6.50 -6.64
CA GLY A 154 2.74 5.90 -7.95
C GLY A 154 2.85 4.37 -7.90
N VAL A 155 1.85 3.69 -8.49
CA VAL A 155 1.82 2.23 -8.74
C VAL A 155 1.23 1.98 -10.13
N SER A 156 1.73 2.67 -11.15
CA SER A 156 1.10 2.70 -12.46
C SER A 156 2.07 2.43 -13.62
N LYS A 157 2.57 3.46 -14.26
CA LYS A 157 3.38 3.36 -15.47
C LYS A 157 4.68 4.16 -15.35
N PRO A 158 5.77 3.67 -15.97
CA PRO A 158 7.02 4.40 -16.03
C PRO A 158 6.88 5.82 -16.64
N GLY A 159 7.66 6.76 -16.12
CA GLY A 159 7.88 8.07 -16.75
C GLY A 159 6.68 9.02 -16.77
N ILE A 160 5.64 8.77 -15.98
CA ILE A 160 4.46 9.65 -15.95
C ILE A 160 4.62 10.86 -15.05
N LEU A 161 5.54 10.79 -14.10
CA LEU A 161 5.93 11.92 -13.25
C LEU A 161 7.18 12.56 -13.84
N THR A 162 7.18 13.87 -14.00
CA THR A 162 8.31 14.62 -14.56
C THR A 162 8.89 15.59 -13.53
N THR A 163 10.11 16.05 -13.77
CA THR A 163 10.76 17.08 -12.95
C THR A 163 9.88 18.34 -12.84
N GLU A 164 9.24 18.75 -13.94
CA GLU A 164 8.35 19.92 -13.98
C GLU A 164 7.11 19.71 -13.12
N LEU A 165 6.53 18.51 -13.11
CA LEU A 165 5.41 18.18 -12.25
C LEU A 165 5.83 18.15 -10.77
N CYS A 166 7.01 17.63 -10.46
CA CYS A 166 7.54 17.68 -9.09
C CYS A 166 7.68 19.11 -8.56
N LYS A 167 8.08 20.06 -9.41
CA LYS A 167 8.20 21.49 -9.05
C LYS A 167 6.86 22.14 -8.67
N THR A 168 5.72 21.55 -9.03
CA THR A 168 4.38 22.05 -8.64
C THR A 168 3.93 21.56 -7.29
N MET A 169 4.62 20.58 -6.72
CA MET A 169 4.34 20.06 -5.39
C MET A 169 4.76 21.06 -4.30
N ASN A 170 4.28 20.82 -3.10
CA ASN A 170 4.68 21.61 -1.94
C ASN A 170 6.19 21.45 -1.64
N LYS A 171 6.73 22.44 -0.91
CA LYS A 171 8.07 22.33 -0.34
C LYS A 171 8.20 21.04 0.48
N ASP A 172 9.40 20.44 0.43
CA ASP A 172 9.73 19.20 1.11
C ASP A 172 8.79 18.05 0.68
N ALA A 173 8.55 17.92 -0.62
CA ALA A 173 7.72 16.89 -1.21
C ALA A 173 8.30 15.49 -1.02
N ILE A 174 7.40 14.52 -0.91
CA ILE A 174 7.69 13.09 -0.76
C ILE A 174 7.17 12.35 -2.00
N VAL A 175 7.99 11.49 -2.60
CA VAL A 175 7.62 10.71 -3.78
C VAL A 175 7.92 9.23 -3.57
N PHE A 176 6.89 8.40 -3.73
CA PHE A 176 6.97 6.96 -3.83
C PHE A 176 6.67 6.56 -5.27
N ALA A 177 7.69 6.22 -6.06
CA ALA A 177 7.57 5.82 -7.46
C ALA A 177 7.84 4.33 -7.58
N MET A 178 6.78 3.51 -7.60
CA MET A 178 6.88 2.07 -7.40
C MET A 178 6.55 1.25 -8.65
N ALA A 179 6.39 1.88 -9.82
CA ALA A 179 6.22 1.15 -11.07
C ALA A 179 7.45 0.26 -11.36
N ASN A 180 7.22 -0.95 -11.80
CA ASN A 180 8.26 -1.94 -12.14
C ASN A 180 8.25 -2.26 -13.63
N PRO A 181 9.44 -2.47 -14.26
CA PRO A 181 10.80 -2.37 -13.68
C PRO A 181 11.35 -0.95 -13.63
N THR A 182 10.70 0.02 -14.26
CA THR A 182 11.11 1.42 -14.29
C THR A 182 10.10 2.25 -13.51
N PRO A 183 10.55 3.10 -12.55
CA PRO A 183 9.66 3.92 -11.73
C PRO A 183 8.97 5.03 -12.55
N GLU A 184 7.95 5.65 -11.96
CA GLU A 184 7.25 6.81 -12.55
C GLU A 184 8.16 8.00 -12.82
N ILE A 185 9.22 8.14 -12.04
CA ILE A 185 10.31 9.12 -12.22
C ILE A 185 11.59 8.53 -11.63
N MET A 186 12.73 8.84 -12.24
CA MET A 186 14.03 8.44 -11.69
C MET A 186 14.40 9.35 -10.50
N PRO A 187 15.13 8.80 -9.47
CA PRO A 187 15.47 9.56 -8.27
C PRO A 187 16.19 10.89 -8.52
N ASP A 188 17.11 10.93 -9.47
CA ASP A 188 17.85 12.15 -9.80
C ASP A 188 16.94 13.22 -10.40
N GLU A 189 16.01 12.84 -11.27
CA GLU A 189 15.01 13.72 -11.86
C GLU A 189 14.03 14.25 -10.81
N ALA A 190 13.61 13.41 -9.87
CA ALA A 190 12.75 13.80 -8.74
C ALA A 190 13.46 14.80 -7.83
N LYS A 191 14.73 14.56 -7.47
CA LYS A 191 15.56 15.48 -6.68
C LYS A 191 15.75 16.82 -7.41
N ALA A 192 15.98 16.82 -8.74
CA ALA A 192 16.05 18.04 -9.54
C ALA A 192 14.72 18.81 -9.57
N GLY A 193 13.60 18.14 -9.36
CA GLY A 193 12.26 18.69 -9.19
C GLY A 193 11.95 19.24 -7.79
N GLY A 194 12.89 19.13 -6.83
CA GLY A 194 12.72 19.60 -5.46
C GLY A 194 12.10 18.57 -4.49
N VAL A 195 12.01 17.32 -4.91
CA VAL A 195 11.58 16.21 -4.02
C VAL A 195 12.63 15.99 -2.95
N ARG A 196 12.20 15.96 -1.69
CA ARG A 196 13.09 15.79 -0.55
C ARG A 196 13.28 14.33 -0.16
N VAL A 197 12.20 13.56 -0.11
CA VAL A 197 12.27 12.14 0.21
C VAL A 197 11.77 11.34 -0.99
N MET A 198 12.62 10.43 -1.47
CA MET A 198 12.33 9.57 -2.62
C MET A 198 12.40 8.10 -2.20
N ALA A 199 11.40 7.32 -2.62
CA ALA A 199 11.35 5.87 -2.45
C ALA A 199 10.94 5.19 -3.75
N THR A 200 11.46 4.00 -4.01
CA THR A 200 11.15 3.20 -5.21
C THR A 200 11.00 1.72 -4.86
N GLY A 201 10.47 0.92 -5.79
CA GLY A 201 10.47 -0.55 -5.66
C GLY A 201 11.84 -1.19 -5.93
N ARG A 202 12.83 -0.43 -6.41
CA ARG A 202 14.13 -0.95 -6.85
C ARG A 202 15.12 -1.07 -5.69
N SER A 203 15.91 -2.15 -5.73
CA SER A 203 16.94 -2.44 -4.71
C SER A 203 18.25 -1.67 -4.89
N ASP A 204 18.43 -1.01 -6.04
CA ASP A 204 19.63 -0.25 -6.35
C ASP A 204 19.57 1.24 -5.93
N PHE A 205 18.45 1.63 -5.29
CA PHE A 205 18.26 2.97 -4.71
C PHE A 205 17.94 2.89 -3.21
N PRO A 206 18.21 3.96 -2.44
CA PRO A 206 17.74 4.09 -1.06
C PRO A 206 16.22 3.97 -0.93
N ASN A 207 15.74 3.62 0.26
CA ASN A 207 14.32 3.52 0.56
C ASN A 207 13.57 2.54 -0.37
N GLN A 208 14.11 1.33 -0.52
CA GLN A 208 13.41 0.29 -1.29
C GLN A 208 12.10 -0.10 -0.62
N VAL A 209 10.98 0.15 -1.32
CA VAL A 209 9.64 -0.31 -0.92
C VAL A 209 9.43 -1.72 -1.46
N ASN A 210 9.49 -2.71 -0.57
CA ASN A 210 9.36 -4.10 -0.94
C ASN A 210 8.46 -4.84 0.07
N ASN A 211 7.38 -5.46 -0.43
CA ASN A 211 6.39 -6.20 0.38
C ASN A 211 6.99 -7.39 1.15
N VAL A 212 8.17 -7.89 0.77
CA VAL A 212 8.92 -8.91 1.53
C VAL A 212 9.12 -8.53 3.00
N LEU A 213 9.17 -7.25 3.33
CA LEU A 213 9.27 -6.78 4.73
C LEU A 213 8.04 -7.12 5.57
N CYS A 214 6.87 -7.18 4.94
CA CYS A 214 5.62 -7.47 5.65
C CYS A 214 5.34 -8.97 5.75
N PHE A 215 5.45 -9.67 4.63
CA PHE A 215 4.85 -10.98 4.40
C PHE A 215 5.23 -12.06 5.42
N PRO A 216 6.53 -12.37 5.69
CA PRO A 216 6.87 -13.46 6.61
C PRO A 216 6.38 -13.19 8.03
N GLY A 217 6.57 -11.96 8.52
CA GLY A 217 6.16 -11.55 9.85
C GLY A 217 4.64 -11.56 10.04
N LEU A 218 3.90 -11.09 9.05
CA LEU A 218 2.44 -11.03 9.08
C LEU A 218 1.82 -12.42 9.29
N PHE A 219 2.17 -13.37 8.43
CA PHE A 219 1.68 -14.75 8.56
C PHE A 219 2.23 -15.46 9.80
N LYS A 220 3.52 -15.27 10.16
CA LYS A 220 4.08 -15.80 11.41
C LYS A 220 3.24 -15.34 12.61
N GLY A 221 2.90 -14.06 12.67
CA GLY A 221 2.07 -13.50 13.75
C GLY A 221 0.66 -14.06 13.75
N ALA A 222 -0.03 -14.04 12.61
CA ALA A 222 -1.40 -14.56 12.48
C ALA A 222 -1.50 -16.05 12.82
N LEU A 223 -0.60 -16.87 12.28
CA LEU A 223 -0.58 -18.32 12.52
C LEU A 223 -0.20 -18.68 13.96
N SER A 224 0.67 -17.91 14.62
CA SER A 224 1.10 -18.16 16.01
C SER A 224 -0.06 -18.12 17.00
N VAL A 225 -1.10 -17.36 16.70
CA VAL A 225 -2.32 -17.21 17.50
C VAL A 225 -3.55 -17.89 16.86
N ARG A 226 -3.33 -18.65 15.80
CA ARG A 226 -4.39 -19.29 14.99
C ARG A 226 -5.49 -18.29 14.64
N ALA A 227 -5.12 -17.10 14.20
CA ALA A 227 -6.07 -16.10 13.75
C ALA A 227 -6.92 -16.65 12.59
N ARG A 228 -8.21 -16.35 12.60
CA ARG A 228 -9.12 -16.72 11.51
C ARG A 228 -9.11 -15.72 10.36
N ASP A 229 -8.54 -14.54 10.60
CA ASP A 229 -8.56 -13.41 9.68
C ASP A 229 -7.29 -12.57 9.86
N ILE A 230 -6.93 -11.79 8.83
CA ILE A 230 -5.92 -10.74 8.88
C ILE A 230 -6.62 -9.40 8.62
N ASN A 231 -7.19 -8.82 9.67
CA ASN A 231 -8.00 -7.62 9.58
C ASN A 231 -7.17 -6.32 9.53
N ASP A 232 -7.84 -5.19 9.32
CA ASP A 232 -7.19 -3.88 9.18
C ASP A 232 -6.37 -3.46 10.41
N LYS A 233 -6.77 -3.86 11.62
CA LYS A 233 -5.98 -3.58 12.84
C LYS A 233 -4.64 -4.31 12.81
N MET A 234 -4.62 -5.53 12.33
CA MET A 234 -3.40 -6.33 12.18
C MET A 234 -2.50 -5.75 11.07
N LYS A 235 -3.09 -5.33 9.94
CA LYS A 235 -2.38 -4.67 8.84
C LYS A 235 -1.74 -3.35 9.29
N LEU A 236 -2.48 -2.51 10.04
CA LEU A 236 -1.94 -1.28 10.64
C LEU A 236 -0.82 -1.58 11.63
N ALA A 237 -1.00 -2.56 12.52
CA ALA A 237 0.02 -2.93 13.49
C ALA A 237 1.32 -3.37 12.80
N ALA A 238 1.23 -4.10 11.69
CA ALA A 238 2.38 -4.46 10.88
C ALA A 238 3.11 -3.22 10.31
N ALA A 239 2.36 -2.26 9.76
CA ALA A 239 2.93 -1.03 9.22
C ALA A 239 3.66 -0.20 10.28
N TYR A 240 3.06 0.00 11.44
CA TYR A 240 3.70 0.71 12.56
C TYR A 240 4.93 -0.06 13.08
N ALA A 241 4.86 -1.38 13.22
CA ALA A 241 6.00 -2.17 13.66
C ALA A 241 7.21 -2.05 12.72
N ILE A 242 6.97 -1.99 11.41
CA ILE A 242 8.04 -1.77 10.42
C ILE A 242 8.59 -0.35 10.53
N ALA A 243 7.70 0.66 10.63
CA ALA A 243 8.12 2.06 10.73
C ALA A 243 8.96 2.32 11.99
N ASP A 244 8.59 1.74 13.12
CA ASP A 244 9.25 1.96 14.41
C ASP A 244 10.64 1.31 14.51
N LEU A 245 11.01 0.45 13.57
CA LEU A 245 12.39 -0.08 13.49
C LEU A 245 13.41 0.97 13.05
N ILE A 246 12.97 2.05 12.42
CA ILE A 246 13.80 3.21 12.10
C ILE A 246 13.67 4.21 13.25
N THR A 247 14.70 4.30 14.06
CA THR A 247 14.74 5.20 15.21
C THR A 247 14.85 6.66 14.77
N ASP A 248 14.59 7.60 15.69
CA ASP A 248 14.73 9.04 15.39
C ASP A 248 16.17 9.42 15.01
N ASP A 249 17.15 8.75 15.60
CA ASP A 249 18.58 8.97 15.31
C ASP A 249 19.02 8.42 13.95
N ASP A 250 18.39 7.34 13.48
CA ASP A 250 18.71 6.69 12.19
C ASP A 250 17.91 7.26 11.03
N ARG A 251 16.81 7.97 11.31
CA ARG A 251 15.89 8.46 10.28
C ARG A 251 16.49 9.61 9.48
N SER A 252 16.47 9.45 8.15
CA SER A 252 16.96 10.47 7.22
C SER A 252 16.17 10.40 5.90
N GLU A 253 16.46 11.32 4.98
CA GLU A 253 15.86 11.33 3.64
C GLU A 253 16.13 10.03 2.85
N GLU A 254 17.21 9.32 3.18
CA GLU A 254 17.63 8.08 2.53
C GLU A 254 17.45 6.84 3.43
N ASN A 255 16.82 7.00 4.61
CA ASN A 255 16.56 5.90 5.54
C ASN A 255 15.20 6.06 6.23
N ILE A 256 14.10 5.77 5.51
CA ILE A 256 12.72 5.82 6.00
C ILE A 256 12.09 4.44 6.20
N ILE A 257 12.74 3.38 5.74
CA ILE A 257 12.24 2.01 5.82
C ILE A 257 13.42 1.04 6.02
N PRO A 258 13.26 -0.04 6.79
CA PRO A 258 14.31 -1.04 6.96
C PRO A 258 14.72 -1.68 5.63
N GLY A 259 15.97 -2.13 5.55
CA GLY A 259 16.41 -2.93 4.40
C GLY A 259 15.66 -4.25 4.29
N ALA A 260 15.50 -4.77 3.06
CA ALA A 260 14.72 -5.98 2.77
C ALA A 260 15.17 -7.24 3.55
N PHE A 261 16.42 -7.28 4.02
CA PHE A 261 17.00 -8.39 4.79
C PHE A 261 17.29 -8.05 6.25
N ASP A 262 16.69 -6.99 6.78
CA ASP A 262 16.84 -6.65 8.20
C ASP A 262 16.22 -7.75 9.07
N PRO A 263 17.02 -8.46 9.88
CA PRO A 263 16.55 -9.62 10.64
C PRO A 263 15.52 -9.27 11.74
N ARG A 264 15.42 -8.00 12.12
CA ARG A 264 14.50 -7.52 13.15
C ARG A 264 13.07 -7.50 12.67
N VAL A 265 12.84 -7.30 11.35
CA VAL A 265 11.53 -7.02 10.77
C VAL A 265 10.53 -8.14 11.01
N ALA A 266 10.89 -9.37 10.65
CA ALA A 266 9.95 -10.50 10.74
C ALA A 266 9.44 -10.75 12.18
N GLU A 267 10.29 -10.56 13.18
CA GLU A 267 9.92 -10.71 14.59
C GLU A 267 9.04 -9.55 15.08
N ALA A 268 9.43 -8.31 14.77
CA ALA A 268 8.67 -7.12 15.14
C ALA A 268 7.26 -7.15 14.57
N VAL A 269 7.13 -7.46 13.28
CA VAL A 269 5.83 -7.60 12.61
C VAL A 269 5.01 -8.73 13.23
N ALA A 270 5.62 -9.93 13.44
CA ALA A 270 4.89 -11.06 14.00
C ALA A 270 4.31 -10.77 15.39
N ASN A 271 5.11 -10.14 16.26
CA ASN A 271 4.66 -9.77 17.61
C ASN A 271 3.52 -8.74 17.58
N ALA A 272 3.63 -7.71 16.74
CA ALA A 272 2.61 -6.68 16.60
C ALA A 272 1.30 -7.26 16.04
N VAL A 273 1.39 -8.10 15.01
CA VAL A 273 0.24 -8.76 14.38
C VAL A 273 -0.46 -9.72 15.34
N ALA A 274 0.30 -10.56 16.06
CA ALA A 274 -0.28 -11.47 17.06
C ALA A 274 -1.00 -10.73 18.18
N LYS A 275 -0.43 -9.62 18.66
CA LYS A 275 -1.07 -8.73 19.63
C LYS A 275 -2.38 -8.15 19.08
N ALA A 276 -2.34 -7.57 17.90
CA ALA A 276 -3.51 -6.97 17.25
C ALA A 276 -4.62 -8.02 16.97
N ALA A 277 -4.25 -9.24 16.61
CA ALA A 277 -5.20 -10.34 16.42
C ALA A 277 -5.95 -10.66 17.72
N ARG A 278 -5.26 -10.72 18.87
CA ARG A 278 -5.91 -10.94 20.18
C ARG A 278 -6.81 -9.77 20.55
N GLU A 279 -6.32 -8.52 20.41
CA GLU A 279 -7.08 -7.30 20.73
C GLU A 279 -8.32 -7.10 19.85
N SER A 280 -8.29 -7.61 18.61
CA SER A 280 -9.43 -7.55 17.69
C SER A 280 -10.35 -8.77 17.76
N GLY A 281 -10.03 -9.76 18.58
CA GLY A 281 -10.89 -10.93 18.83
C GLY A 281 -10.91 -11.97 17.71
N VAL A 282 -9.90 -11.95 16.80
CA VAL A 282 -9.78 -12.93 15.71
C VAL A 282 -8.80 -14.07 16.04
N ALA A 283 -8.03 -13.94 17.11
CA ALA A 283 -7.15 -14.98 17.61
C ALA A 283 -7.95 -16.12 18.28
N ARG A 284 -7.44 -17.35 18.16
CA ARG A 284 -8.02 -18.56 18.80
C ARG A 284 -7.12 -19.14 19.90
N LEU A 285 -5.90 -18.57 20.07
CA LEU A 285 -4.94 -18.92 21.11
C LEU A 285 -4.48 -17.66 21.84
#